data_8e449a9065d42e60abb503466916d4df
#
_entry.id   8e449a9065d42e60abb503466916d4df
#
_cell.length_a   1.000
_cell.length_b   1.000
_cell.length_c   1.000
_cell.angle_alpha   90.00
_cell.angle_beta   90.00
_cell.angle_gamma   90.00
#
_symmetry.space_group_name_H-M   'P 1'
#
loop_
_entity.id
_entity.type
_entity.pdbx_description
1 polymer ?
#
loop_
_entity_poly.entity_id
_entity_poly.type
_entity_poly.pdbx_seq_one_letter_code
_entity_poly.pdbx_strand_id
1 'polypeptide(L)'
;MLTGAANVGGIQKPVGKSRKQICIANAMQSPFGSGTADFRGHGEEGPTDTVYLGTFQRSALNTIGGFDESFVRNQDYELNWRLREAGYVVWFEPKLCVHYTPRKTFGSLAVQYFQYGSWKRIMLLKNPRS
;
A
#
# COMPACT_ATOMS: atom_id res chain seq x y z
N MET A 1 11.17 -16.30 5.46
CA MET A 1 11.40 -15.25 4.43
C MET A 1 12.91 -15.06 4.32
N LEU A 2 13.45 -15.04 3.10
CA LEU A 2 14.91 -14.91 2.86
C LEU A 2 15.48 -13.56 3.31
N THR A 3 14.65 -12.52 3.41
CA THR A 3 15.06 -11.16 3.82
C THR A 3 15.01 -10.90 5.33
N GLY A 4 14.45 -11.82 6.13
CA GLY A 4 14.17 -11.56 7.55
C GLY A 4 13.10 -10.49 7.83
N ALA A 5 12.46 -9.95 6.79
CA ALA A 5 11.45 -8.91 6.90
C ALA A 5 10.14 -9.44 7.51
N ALA A 6 9.46 -8.60 8.30
CA ALA A 6 8.17 -8.94 8.89
C ALA A 6 6.99 -8.82 7.93
N ASN A 7 7.14 -8.03 6.87
CA ASN A 7 6.19 -7.93 5.77
C ASN A 7 6.94 -7.79 4.45
N VAL A 8 6.52 -8.55 3.44
CA VAL A 8 7.06 -8.48 2.08
C VAL A 8 5.92 -8.35 1.09
N GLY A 9 5.99 -7.36 0.23
CA GLY A 9 5.02 -7.17 -0.85
C GLY A 9 5.67 -6.59 -2.10
N GLY A 10 4.91 -6.47 -3.16
CA GLY A 10 5.46 -6.13 -4.46
C GLY A 10 4.69 -5.07 -5.22
N ILE A 11 4.77 -5.14 -6.54
CA ILE A 11 4.20 -4.17 -7.46
C ILE A 11 2.70 -4.39 -7.61
N GLN A 12 1.93 -3.31 -7.47
CA GLN A 12 0.54 -3.21 -7.91
C GLN A 12 0.52 -2.76 -9.37
N LYS A 13 0.23 -3.67 -10.30
CA LYS A 13 0.13 -3.36 -11.72
C LYS A 13 -1.35 -3.17 -12.13
N PRO A 14 -1.82 -1.94 -12.35
CA PRO A 14 -3.19 -1.73 -12.80
C PRO A 14 -3.35 -2.18 -14.26
N VAL A 15 -4.38 -3.01 -14.52
CA VAL A 15 -4.70 -3.54 -15.85
C VAL A 15 -6.14 -3.18 -16.20
N GLY A 16 -6.31 -2.28 -17.16
CA GLY A 16 -7.62 -1.87 -17.66
C GLY A 16 -8.19 -2.83 -18.71
N LYS A 17 -9.48 -3.16 -18.59
CA LYS A 17 -10.22 -3.99 -19.55
C LYS A 17 -10.99 -3.17 -20.61
N SER A 18 -11.20 -1.89 -20.37
CA SER A 18 -11.85 -0.96 -21.28
C SER A 18 -10.98 0.26 -21.53
N ARG A 19 -11.26 1.04 -22.60
CA ARG A 19 -10.52 2.28 -22.90
C ARG A 19 -10.45 3.24 -21.70
N LYS A 20 -11.57 3.44 -20.99
CA LYS A 20 -11.62 4.28 -19.77
C LYS A 20 -10.73 3.71 -18.65
N GLN A 21 -10.78 2.39 -18.43
CA GLN A 21 -9.94 1.75 -17.41
C GLN A 21 -8.45 1.77 -17.78
N ILE A 22 -8.10 1.69 -19.06
CA ILE A 22 -6.71 1.83 -19.52
C ILE A 22 -6.20 3.25 -19.22
N CYS A 23 -7.00 4.29 -19.53
CA CYS A 23 -6.65 5.66 -19.17
C CYS A 23 -6.47 5.84 -17.65
N ILE A 24 -7.37 5.27 -16.84
CA ILE A 24 -7.26 5.29 -15.39
C ILE A 24 -6.01 4.55 -14.93
N ALA A 25 -5.72 3.37 -15.50
CA ALA A 25 -4.52 2.60 -15.17
C ALA A 25 -3.23 3.40 -15.44
N ASN A 26 -3.15 4.06 -16.61
CA ASN A 26 -2.02 4.90 -16.98
C ASN A 26 -1.88 6.11 -16.03
N ALA A 27 -3.01 6.76 -15.70
CA ALA A 27 -3.00 7.87 -14.75
C ALA A 27 -2.53 7.45 -13.35
N MET A 28 -2.94 6.26 -12.88
CA MET A 28 -2.49 5.72 -11.59
C MET A 28 -1.00 5.36 -11.57
N GLN A 29 -0.41 5.02 -12.70
CA GLN A 29 1.02 4.72 -12.84
C GLN A 29 1.88 5.96 -13.12
N SER A 30 1.25 7.08 -13.45
CA SER A 30 1.98 8.33 -13.66
C SER A 30 2.57 8.85 -12.34
N PRO A 31 3.66 9.64 -12.36
CA PRO A 31 4.22 10.25 -11.16
C PRO A 31 3.20 11.07 -10.35
N PHE A 32 2.24 11.72 -11.04
CA PHE A 32 1.15 12.45 -10.39
C PHE A 32 0.14 11.54 -9.67
N GLY A 33 -0.14 10.35 -10.23
CA GLY A 33 -1.10 9.40 -9.65
C GLY A 33 -0.48 8.44 -8.64
N SER A 34 0.81 8.12 -8.79
CA SER A 34 1.53 7.19 -7.91
C SER A 34 2.11 7.87 -6.67
N GLY A 35 2.44 9.16 -6.75
CA GLY A 35 3.22 9.81 -5.72
C GLY A 35 4.57 9.11 -5.52
N THR A 36 5.01 8.98 -4.27
CA THR A 36 6.27 8.32 -3.88
C THR A 36 6.10 6.84 -3.51
N ALA A 37 4.97 6.21 -3.83
CA ALA A 37 4.71 4.84 -3.41
C ALA A 37 5.46 3.82 -4.28
N ASP A 38 6.46 3.13 -3.70
CA ASP A 38 7.32 2.14 -4.36
C ASP A 38 6.51 1.02 -5.04
N PHE A 39 5.45 0.54 -4.39
CA PHE A 39 4.61 -0.54 -4.92
C PHE A 39 3.85 -0.20 -6.21
N ARG A 40 3.91 1.03 -6.69
CA ARG A 40 3.32 1.46 -7.97
C ARG A 40 4.28 1.34 -9.16
N GLY A 41 5.43 0.68 -8.97
CA GLY A 41 6.34 0.31 -10.03
C GLY A 41 7.55 1.23 -10.20
N HIS A 42 7.83 2.07 -9.21
CA HIS A 42 8.96 3.01 -9.23
C HIS A 42 10.00 2.72 -8.14
N GLY A 43 9.74 1.74 -7.24
CA GLY A 43 10.66 1.39 -6.17
C GLY A 43 11.72 0.37 -6.59
N GLU A 44 12.88 0.47 -5.97
CA GLU A 44 13.92 -0.55 -6.01
C GLU A 44 13.69 -1.59 -4.90
N GLU A 45 14.23 -2.80 -5.05
CA GLU A 45 14.21 -3.83 -4.03
C GLU A 45 14.83 -3.31 -2.73
N GLY A 46 14.08 -3.36 -1.62
CA GLY A 46 14.61 -2.88 -0.35
C GLY A 46 13.57 -2.57 0.72
N PRO A 47 14.05 -2.01 1.86
CA PRO A 47 13.16 -1.52 2.91
C PRO A 47 12.29 -0.38 2.41
N THR A 48 11.01 -0.38 2.79
CA THR A 48 10.03 0.64 2.39
C THR A 48 9.02 0.90 3.50
N ASP A 49 8.28 1.98 3.37
CA ASP A 49 7.23 2.37 4.33
C ASP A 49 6.01 1.47 4.27
N THR A 50 5.64 1.03 3.08
CA THR A 50 4.46 0.19 2.86
C THR A 50 4.57 -0.58 1.56
N VAL A 51 3.84 -1.69 1.48
CA VAL A 51 3.77 -2.54 0.29
C VAL A 51 2.32 -2.88 -0.04
N TYR A 52 2.08 -3.27 -1.30
CA TYR A 52 0.78 -3.73 -1.74
C TYR A 52 0.64 -5.25 -1.53
N LEU A 53 -0.47 -5.69 -0.93
CA LEU A 53 -0.79 -7.09 -0.63
C LEU A 53 0.39 -7.83 0.05
N GLY A 54 0.85 -7.24 1.15
CA GLY A 54 1.97 -7.79 1.90
C GLY A 54 1.71 -9.17 2.48
N THR A 55 2.77 -9.97 2.53
CA THR A 55 2.81 -11.25 3.22
C THR A 55 3.52 -11.07 4.54
N PHE A 56 2.78 -11.26 5.64
CA PHE A 56 3.24 -10.95 6.99
C PHE A 56 3.81 -12.17 7.71
N GLN A 57 4.85 -11.94 8.48
CA GLN A 57 5.34 -12.92 9.44
C GLN A 57 4.38 -12.98 10.64
N ARG A 58 3.82 -14.16 10.92
CA ARG A 58 2.81 -14.34 11.99
C ARG A 58 3.32 -13.90 13.36
N SER A 59 4.58 -14.22 13.70
CA SER A 59 5.17 -13.81 14.97
C SER A 59 5.21 -12.30 15.15
N ALA A 60 5.58 -11.54 14.11
CA ALA A 60 5.60 -10.09 14.13
C ALA A 60 4.18 -9.51 14.29
N LEU A 61 3.18 -10.07 13.58
CA LEU A 61 1.78 -9.68 13.77
C LEU A 61 1.30 -9.90 15.20
N ASN A 62 1.63 -11.05 15.79
CA ASN A 62 1.25 -11.36 17.18
C ASN A 62 1.88 -10.37 18.17
N THR A 63 3.12 -9.97 17.92
CA THR A 63 3.84 -9.00 18.79
C THR A 63 3.19 -7.62 18.78
N ILE A 64 2.69 -7.15 17.63
CA ILE A 64 2.09 -5.81 17.50
C ILE A 64 0.56 -5.79 17.65
N GLY A 65 -0.08 -6.94 17.92
CA GLY A 65 -1.51 -7.06 18.17
C GLY A 65 -2.41 -7.11 16.92
N GLY A 66 -1.82 -7.37 15.72
CA GLY A 66 -2.60 -7.54 14.48
C GLY A 66 -3.15 -6.21 13.92
N PHE A 67 -4.21 -6.29 13.12
CA PHE A 67 -4.87 -5.13 12.53
C PHE A 67 -5.70 -4.34 13.56
N ASP A 68 -5.64 -3.00 13.48
CA ASP A 68 -6.55 -2.12 14.23
C ASP A 68 -7.91 -2.06 13.50
N GLU A 69 -8.93 -2.71 14.07
CA GLU A 69 -10.27 -2.80 13.49
C GLU A 69 -11.00 -1.45 13.41
N SER A 70 -10.51 -0.41 14.10
CA SER A 70 -11.06 0.94 13.99
C SER A 70 -10.76 1.61 12.65
N PHE A 71 -9.79 1.10 11.89
CA PHE A 71 -9.49 1.57 10.55
C PHE A 71 -10.28 0.81 9.49
N VAL A 72 -11.22 1.48 8.82
CA VAL A 72 -11.95 0.92 7.67
C VAL A 72 -11.13 0.97 6.37
N ARG A 73 -10.15 1.88 6.30
CA ARG A 73 -9.23 2.07 5.17
C ARG A 73 -7.82 2.32 5.69
N ASN A 74 -6.82 2.09 4.82
CA ASN A 74 -5.39 2.25 5.15
C ASN A 74 -4.92 1.38 6.34
N GLN A 75 -5.60 0.27 6.57
CA GLN A 75 -5.24 -0.70 7.62
C GLN A 75 -3.83 -1.27 7.42
N ASP A 76 -3.49 -1.55 6.17
CA ASP A 76 -2.18 -2.04 5.75
C ASP A 76 -1.07 -1.00 6.00
N TYR A 77 -1.32 0.26 5.71
CA TYR A 77 -0.37 1.34 5.96
C TYR A 77 -0.15 1.56 7.46
N GLU A 78 -1.22 1.58 8.26
CA GLU A 78 -1.18 1.69 9.72
C GLU A 78 -0.40 0.52 10.34
N LEU A 79 -0.69 -0.71 9.90
CA LEU A 79 -0.01 -1.91 10.36
C LEU A 79 1.49 -1.89 10.03
N ASN A 80 1.86 -1.48 8.81
CA ASN A 80 3.24 -1.34 8.40
C ASN A 80 3.97 -0.27 9.22
N TRP A 81 3.30 0.82 9.56
CA TRP A 81 3.87 1.82 10.46
C TRP A 81 4.17 1.22 11.85
N ARG A 82 3.22 0.51 12.48
CA ARG A 82 3.47 -0.15 13.78
C ARG A 82 4.57 -1.21 13.72
N LEU A 83 4.66 -1.96 12.63
CA LEU A 83 5.79 -2.89 12.43
C LEU A 83 7.13 -2.16 12.46
N ARG A 84 7.26 -1.05 11.73
CA ARG A 84 8.50 -0.26 11.69
C ARG A 84 8.83 0.38 13.04
N GLU A 85 7.84 0.92 13.76
CA GLU A 85 8.02 1.44 15.13
C GLU A 85 8.48 0.36 16.10
N ALA A 86 8.07 -0.87 15.90
CA ALA A 86 8.53 -2.03 16.66
C ALA A 86 9.89 -2.58 16.21
N GLY A 87 10.58 -1.90 15.29
CA GLY A 87 11.90 -2.28 14.77
C GLY A 87 11.90 -3.36 13.70
N TYR A 88 10.75 -3.73 13.18
CA TYR A 88 10.66 -4.68 12.06
C TYR A 88 10.86 -4.00 10.71
N VAL A 89 11.29 -4.79 9.71
CA VAL A 89 11.48 -4.35 8.34
C VAL A 89 10.26 -4.69 7.51
N VAL A 90 9.76 -3.72 6.74
CA VAL A 90 8.83 -3.90 5.62
C VAL A 90 9.66 -3.87 4.34
N TRP A 91 9.50 -4.87 3.48
CA TRP A 91 10.36 -5.08 2.31
C TRP A 91 9.57 -5.02 1.01
N PHE A 92 10.06 -4.24 0.08
CA PHE A 92 9.54 -4.20 -1.28
C PHE A 92 10.32 -5.15 -2.18
N GLU A 93 9.61 -6.06 -2.85
CA GLU A 93 10.17 -7.03 -3.79
C GLU A 93 9.53 -6.83 -5.18
N PRO A 94 10.23 -6.17 -6.12
CA PRO A 94 9.68 -5.84 -7.43
C PRO A 94 9.36 -7.05 -8.32
N LYS A 95 9.93 -8.23 -8.03
CA LYS A 95 9.60 -9.48 -8.72
C LYS A 95 8.20 -10.00 -8.40
N LEU A 96 7.65 -9.59 -7.24
CA LEU A 96 6.27 -9.88 -6.88
C LEU A 96 5.35 -8.86 -7.55
N CYS A 97 4.58 -9.31 -8.54
CA CYS A 97 3.69 -8.43 -9.29
C CYS A 97 2.25 -8.93 -9.20
N VAL A 98 1.35 -8.06 -8.73
CA VAL A 98 -0.08 -8.35 -8.62
C VAL A 98 -0.87 -7.47 -9.58
N HIS A 99 -1.64 -8.10 -10.46
CA HIS A 99 -2.53 -7.40 -11.36
C HIS A 99 -3.77 -6.90 -10.63
N TYR A 100 -4.04 -5.61 -10.78
CA TYR A 100 -5.18 -4.94 -10.17
C TYR A 100 -6.08 -4.34 -11.24
N THR A 101 -7.39 -4.61 -11.18
CA THR A 101 -8.36 -3.98 -12.08
C THR A 101 -8.83 -2.65 -11.49
N PRO A 102 -8.52 -1.50 -12.12
CA PRO A 102 -8.88 -0.20 -11.60
C PRO A 102 -10.40 0.06 -11.67
N ARG A 103 -10.86 1.10 -10.98
CA ARG A 103 -12.26 1.51 -10.99
C ARG A 103 -12.75 1.78 -12.43
N LYS A 104 -14.03 1.55 -12.66
CA LYS A 104 -14.63 1.66 -14.03
C LYS A 104 -14.84 3.11 -14.48
N THR A 105 -14.93 4.05 -13.53
CA THR A 105 -15.24 5.47 -13.81
C THR A 105 -14.31 6.41 -13.06
N PHE A 106 -14.11 7.62 -13.62
CA PHE A 106 -13.33 8.67 -12.95
C PHE A 106 -13.98 9.14 -11.64
N GLY A 107 -15.33 9.19 -11.57
CA GLY A 107 -16.04 9.54 -10.35
C GLY A 107 -15.76 8.56 -9.22
N SER A 108 -15.80 7.25 -9.48
CA SER A 108 -15.48 6.24 -8.47
C SER A 108 -14.00 6.24 -8.07
N LEU A 109 -13.11 6.64 -8.98
CA LEU A 109 -11.70 6.87 -8.68
C LEU A 109 -11.54 8.09 -7.76
N ALA A 110 -12.19 9.21 -8.05
CA ALA A 110 -12.12 10.42 -7.21
C ALA A 110 -12.63 10.16 -5.80
N VAL A 111 -13.75 9.45 -5.64
CA VAL A 111 -14.25 9.02 -4.32
C VAL A 111 -13.23 8.17 -3.58
N GLN A 112 -12.56 7.24 -4.27
CA GLN A 112 -11.52 6.40 -3.67
C GLN A 112 -10.34 7.23 -3.15
N TYR A 113 -9.84 8.17 -3.94
CA TYR A 113 -8.73 9.04 -3.53
C TYR A 113 -9.13 9.98 -2.38
N PHE A 114 -10.35 10.51 -2.41
CA PHE A 114 -10.88 11.30 -1.29
C PHE A 114 -10.94 10.50 0.01
N GLN A 115 -11.42 9.25 -0.06
CA GLN A 115 -11.41 8.34 1.09
C GLN A 115 -10.00 8.06 1.60
N TYR A 116 -9.04 7.79 0.72
CA TYR A 116 -7.64 7.59 1.14
C TYR A 116 -7.06 8.82 1.83
N GLY A 117 -7.31 10.02 1.31
CA GLY A 117 -6.86 11.26 1.95
C GLY A 117 -7.49 11.47 3.32
N SER A 118 -8.79 11.24 3.45
CA SER A 118 -9.52 11.38 4.72
C SER A 118 -8.98 10.41 5.79
N TRP A 119 -8.77 9.14 5.43
CA TRP A 119 -8.22 8.15 6.35
C TRP A 119 -6.74 8.36 6.67
N LYS A 120 -5.96 8.88 5.72
CA LYS A 120 -4.58 9.27 6.00
C LYS A 120 -4.51 10.42 7.01
N ARG A 121 -5.43 11.39 6.93
CA ARG A 121 -5.55 12.45 7.94
C ARG A 121 -5.85 11.87 9.33
N ILE A 122 -6.80 10.93 9.45
CA ILE A 122 -7.13 10.28 10.72
C ILE A 122 -5.91 9.55 11.29
N MET A 123 -5.17 8.85 10.44
CA MET A 123 -3.94 8.17 10.84
C MET A 123 -2.88 9.14 11.36
N LEU A 124 -2.62 10.26 10.66
CA LEU A 124 -1.68 11.28 11.10
C LEU A 124 -2.09 11.93 12.43
N LEU A 125 -3.39 12.08 12.68
CA LEU A 125 -3.89 12.60 13.96
C LEU A 125 -3.71 11.60 15.11
N LYS A 126 -3.89 10.31 14.85
CA LYS A 126 -3.64 9.24 15.84
C LYS A 126 -2.15 9.00 16.06
N ASN A 127 -1.34 9.12 15.01
CA ASN A 127 0.08 8.80 15.00
C ASN A 127 0.87 9.93 14.30
N PRO A 128 1.18 11.04 15.00
CA PRO A 128 1.81 12.23 14.42
C PRO A 128 3.20 11.99 13.79
N ARG A 129 3.82 10.86 14.07
CA ARG A 129 5.13 10.46 13.53
C ARG A 129 5.05 9.50 12.33
N SER A 130 3.85 9.19 11.86
CA SER A 130 3.64 8.25 10.73
C SER A 130 3.84 8.90 9.37
#